data_014d44f2f9eed98217f0bd993750d797
#
_entry.id   014d44f2f9eed98217f0bd993750d797
#
_cell.length_a   1.000
_cell.length_b   1.000
_cell.length_c   1.000
_cell.angle_alpha   90.00
_cell.angle_beta   90.00
_cell.angle_gamma   90.00
#
_symmetry.space_group_name_H-M   'P 1'
#
loop_
_entity.id
_entity.type
_entity.pdbx_description
1 polymer ?
#
loop_
_entity_poly.entity_id
_entity_poly.type
_entity_poly.pdbx_seq_one_letter_code
_entity_poly.pdbx_strand_id
1 'polypeptide(L)'
;MSEEVLFVGTAEAEHVEMYLKAIWHIKEKNEAVKISTIAKMLNVRQPSVVQMLKKLNEKNLVNYSKAGVKLTEEGEKIGASMMRNSRLL
;
A
#
# COMPACT_ATOMS: atom_id res chain seq x y z
N MET A 1 -10.93 26.00 -1.96
CA MET A 1 -11.82 24.85 -2.06
C MET A 1 -11.32 23.81 -3.01
N SER A 2 -11.17 24.15 -4.27
CA SER A 2 -10.67 23.19 -5.24
C SER A 2 -9.26 22.71 -4.89
N GLU A 3 -8.48 23.59 -4.30
CA GLU A 3 -7.13 23.22 -3.86
C GLU A 3 -7.15 22.14 -2.78
N GLU A 4 -8.10 22.26 -1.87
CA GLU A 4 -8.25 21.26 -0.81
C GLU A 4 -8.60 19.91 -1.40
N VAL A 5 -9.50 19.89 -2.36
CA VAL A 5 -9.92 18.64 -3.00
C VAL A 5 -8.75 17.99 -3.72
N LEU A 6 -7.98 18.78 -4.45
CA LEU A 6 -6.81 18.28 -5.16
C LEU A 6 -5.76 17.74 -4.19
N PHE A 7 -5.56 18.47 -3.10
CA PHE A 7 -4.58 18.10 -2.11
C PHE A 7 -4.93 16.76 -1.46
N VAL A 8 -6.21 16.60 -1.11
CA VAL A 8 -6.69 15.36 -0.51
C VAL A 8 -6.52 14.19 -1.48
N GLY A 9 -6.84 14.41 -2.74
CA GLY A 9 -6.68 13.40 -3.76
C GLY A 9 -5.22 12.98 -3.92
N THR A 10 -4.32 13.97 -3.91
CA THR A 10 -2.90 13.70 -4.01
C THR A 10 -2.40 12.92 -2.80
N ALA A 11 -2.83 13.33 -1.61
CA ALA A 11 -2.42 12.66 -0.38
C ALA A 11 -2.89 11.20 -0.38
N GLU A 12 -4.11 10.97 -0.86
CA GLU A 12 -4.63 9.61 -0.94
C GLU A 12 -3.82 8.76 -1.91
N ALA A 13 -3.46 9.34 -3.05
CA ALA A 13 -2.64 8.61 -4.02
C ALA A 13 -1.27 8.28 -3.44
N GLU A 14 -0.68 9.21 -2.71
CA GLU A 14 0.61 8.96 -2.06
C GLU A 14 0.51 7.84 -1.04
N HIS A 15 -0.59 7.81 -0.29
CA HIS A 15 -0.78 6.76 0.70
C HIS A 15 -0.91 5.40 0.03
N VAL A 16 -1.62 5.32 -1.10
CA VAL A 16 -1.74 4.08 -1.85
C VAL A 16 -0.36 3.58 -2.26
N GLU A 17 0.46 4.47 -2.80
CA GLU A 17 1.80 4.11 -3.24
C GLU A 17 2.66 3.62 -2.09
N MET A 18 2.61 4.32 -0.97
CA MET A 18 3.39 3.94 0.21
C MET A 18 3.01 2.55 0.70
N TYR A 19 1.72 2.26 0.74
CA TYR A 19 1.25 0.96 1.20
C TYR A 19 1.66 -0.16 0.24
N LEU A 20 1.55 0.10 -1.06
CA LEU A 20 1.95 -0.90 -2.05
C LEU A 20 3.44 -1.18 -1.97
N LYS A 21 4.25 -0.15 -1.79
CA LYS A 21 5.68 -0.32 -1.63
C LYS A 21 6.02 -1.14 -0.39
N ALA A 22 5.35 -0.84 0.72
CA ALA A 22 5.58 -1.55 1.96
C ALA A 22 5.24 -3.02 1.83
N ILE A 23 4.08 -3.31 1.25
CA ILE A 23 3.64 -4.69 1.06
C ILE A 23 4.59 -5.43 0.13
N TRP A 24 4.97 -4.78 -0.96
CA TRP A 24 5.90 -5.36 -1.92
C TRP A 24 7.25 -5.69 -1.27
N HIS A 25 7.73 -4.78 -0.45
CA HIS A 25 9.00 -4.95 0.25
C HIS A 25 8.96 -6.13 1.22
N ILE A 26 7.88 -6.24 1.97
CA ILE A 26 7.71 -7.35 2.90
C ILE A 26 7.65 -8.68 2.16
N LYS A 27 6.94 -8.69 1.03
CA LYS A 27 6.82 -9.87 0.20
C LYS A 27 8.18 -10.31 -0.34
N GLU A 28 9.02 -9.35 -0.74
CA GLU A 28 10.34 -9.66 -1.27
C GLU A 28 11.23 -10.31 -0.23
N LYS A 29 11.01 -10.02 1.02
CA LYS A 29 11.77 -10.63 2.11
C LYS A 29 11.21 -11.99 2.52
N ASN A 30 10.19 -12.46 1.82
CA ASN A 30 9.50 -13.72 2.15
C ASN A 30 8.91 -13.73 3.54
N GLU A 31 8.53 -12.54 4.03
CA GLU A 31 7.87 -12.43 5.31
C GLU A 31 6.37 -12.35 5.12
N ALA A 32 5.63 -12.77 6.14
CA ALA A 32 4.18 -12.67 6.10
C ALA A 32 3.77 -11.21 6.16
N VAL A 33 2.83 -10.81 5.31
CA VAL A 33 2.34 -9.44 5.30
C VAL A 33 1.25 -9.33 6.36
N LYS A 34 1.58 -8.64 7.45
CA LYS A 34 0.65 -8.44 8.57
C LYS A 34 0.38 -6.97 8.77
N ILE A 35 -0.80 -6.69 9.34
CA ILE A 35 -1.20 -5.31 9.64
C ILE A 35 -0.17 -4.65 10.55
N SER A 36 0.29 -5.36 11.58
CA SER A 36 1.25 -4.80 12.50
C SER A 36 2.58 -4.47 11.83
N THR A 37 3.01 -5.31 10.89
CA THR A 37 4.25 -5.07 10.17
C THR A 37 4.16 -3.82 9.31
N ILE A 38 3.05 -3.68 8.60
CA ILE A 38 2.82 -2.49 7.76
C ILE A 38 2.75 -1.24 8.63
N ALA A 39 2.04 -1.32 9.74
CA ALA A 39 1.89 -0.18 10.64
C ALA A 39 3.25 0.30 11.15
N LYS A 40 4.12 -0.64 11.50
CA LYS A 40 5.46 -0.30 11.96
C LYS A 40 6.30 0.33 10.86
N MET A 41 6.25 -0.26 9.68
CA MET A 41 7.03 0.25 8.56
C MET A 41 6.66 1.66 8.17
N LEU A 42 5.38 1.96 8.19
CA LEU A 42 4.88 3.27 7.77
C LEU A 42 4.68 4.23 8.92
N ASN A 43 4.93 3.77 10.15
CA ASN A 43 4.73 4.57 11.35
C ASN A 43 3.32 5.13 11.43
N VAL A 44 2.35 4.27 11.24
CA VAL A 44 0.94 4.62 11.32
C VAL A 44 0.25 3.64 12.27
N ARG A 45 -0.98 3.96 12.64
CA ARG A 45 -1.75 3.11 13.54
C ARG A 45 -2.41 1.97 12.77
N GLN A 46 -2.60 0.84 13.45
CA GLN A 46 -3.18 -0.33 12.82
C GLN A 46 -4.57 -0.08 12.21
N PRO A 47 -5.47 0.66 12.88
CA PRO A 47 -6.78 0.95 12.26
C PRO A 47 -6.67 1.66 10.92
N SER A 48 -5.67 2.53 10.77
CA SER A 48 -5.43 3.21 9.50
C SER A 48 -5.01 2.22 8.42
N VAL A 49 -4.18 1.26 8.80
CA VAL A 49 -3.75 0.22 7.87
C VAL A 49 -4.94 -0.60 7.39
N VAL A 50 -5.82 -0.99 8.32
CA VAL A 50 -6.99 -1.79 7.97
C VAL A 50 -7.87 -1.04 6.97
N GLN A 51 -8.12 0.25 7.22
CA GLN A 51 -8.95 1.04 6.32
C GLN A 51 -8.34 1.13 4.94
N MET A 52 -7.04 1.35 4.88
CA MET A 52 -6.37 1.45 3.59
C MET A 52 -6.36 0.11 2.85
N LEU A 53 -6.17 -0.98 3.58
CA LEU A 53 -6.20 -2.30 2.97
C LEU A 53 -7.56 -2.62 2.38
N LYS A 54 -8.62 -2.18 3.04
CA LYS A 54 -9.97 -2.36 2.50
C LYS A 54 -10.13 -1.58 1.19
N LYS A 55 -9.62 -0.36 1.15
CA LYS A 55 -9.66 0.43 -0.08
C LYS A 55 -8.86 -0.22 -1.21
N LEU A 56 -7.68 -0.71 -0.88
CA LEU A 56 -6.84 -1.37 -1.87
C LEU A 56 -7.48 -2.66 -2.37
N ASN A 57 -8.17 -3.36 -1.49
CA ASN A 57 -8.89 -4.55 -1.86
C ASN A 57 -10.03 -4.23 -2.83
N GLU A 58 -10.74 -3.13 -2.58
CA GLU A 58 -11.79 -2.68 -3.48
C GLU A 58 -11.25 -2.30 -4.86
N LYS A 59 -10.04 -1.74 -4.89
CA LYS A 59 -9.39 -1.37 -6.14
C LYS A 59 -8.72 -2.56 -6.81
N ASN A 60 -8.83 -3.73 -6.21
CA ASN A 60 -8.25 -4.96 -6.74
C ASN A 60 -6.72 -4.90 -6.81
N LEU A 61 -6.12 -4.19 -5.90
CA LEU A 61 -4.65 -4.10 -5.82
C LEU A 61 -4.08 -5.06 -4.80
N VAL A 62 -4.86 -5.41 -3.79
CA VAL A 62 -4.47 -6.43 -2.82
C VAL A 62 -5.65 -7.35 -2.55
N ASN A 63 -5.34 -8.54 -2.06
CA ASN A 63 -6.33 -9.46 -1.53
C ASN A 63 -6.21 -9.46 -0.02
N TYR A 64 -7.18 -8.83 0.63
CA TYR A 64 -7.20 -8.73 2.07
C TYR A 64 -8.26 -9.68 2.63
N SER A 65 -7.82 -10.70 3.34
CA SER A 65 -8.70 -11.72 3.88
C SER A 65 -8.20 -12.16 5.25
N LYS A 66 -8.93 -13.10 5.84
CA LYS A 66 -8.52 -13.67 7.13
C LYS A 66 -7.18 -14.37 7.05
N ALA A 67 -6.82 -14.84 5.87
CA ALA A 67 -5.54 -15.52 5.67
C ALA A 67 -4.38 -14.53 5.64
N GLY A 68 -4.66 -13.25 5.48
CA GLY A 68 -3.63 -12.22 5.44
C GLY A 68 -3.81 -11.30 4.27
N VAL A 69 -2.72 -10.64 3.92
CA VAL A 69 -2.71 -9.66 2.82
C VAL A 69 -1.77 -10.14 1.74
N LYS A 70 -2.23 -10.11 0.50
CA LYS A 70 -1.42 -10.47 -0.66
C LYS A 70 -1.63 -9.45 -1.76
N LEU A 71 -0.59 -9.19 -2.54
CA LEU A 71 -0.72 -8.33 -3.70
C LEU A 71 -1.37 -9.10 -4.84
N THR A 72 -2.22 -8.41 -5.58
CA THR A 72 -2.74 -8.97 -6.83
C THR A 72 -1.69 -8.75 -7.91
N GLU A 73 -1.94 -9.29 -9.11
CA GLU A 73 -1.05 -9.04 -10.24
C GLU A 73 -0.90 -7.54 -10.49
N GLU A 74 -2.02 -6.82 -10.43
CA GLU A 74 -2.02 -5.38 -10.62
C GLU A 74 -1.17 -4.69 -9.56
N GLY A 75 -1.36 -5.06 -8.30
CA GLY A 75 -0.60 -4.50 -7.21
C GLY A 75 0.89 -4.77 -7.35
N GLU A 76 1.25 -5.96 -7.78
CA GLU A 76 2.64 -6.32 -7.98
C GLU A 76 3.29 -5.49 -9.09
N LYS A 77 2.55 -5.30 -10.19
CA LYS A 77 3.06 -4.49 -11.29
C LYS A 77 3.32 -3.06 -10.86
N ILE A 78 2.38 -2.49 -10.13
CA ILE A 78 2.52 -1.12 -9.65
C ILE A 78 3.67 -1.02 -8.65
N GLY A 79 3.75 -1.95 -7.71
CA GLY A 79 4.82 -1.95 -6.73
C GLY A 79 6.19 -2.06 -7.37
N ALA A 80 6.34 -2.98 -8.31
CA ALA A 80 7.61 -3.18 -9.00
C ALA A 80 7.98 -1.94 -9.81
N SER A 81 7.00 -1.33 -10.45
CA SER A 81 7.24 -0.11 -11.23
C SER A 81 7.72 1.03 -10.34
N MET A 82 7.10 1.19 -9.19
CA MET A 82 7.49 2.22 -8.24
C MET A 82 8.90 2.03 -7.72
N MET A 83 9.26 0.79 -7.40
CA MET A 83 10.59 0.50 -6.90
C MET A 83 11.64 0.77 -7.96
N ARG A 84 11.29 0.50 -9.21
CA ARG A 84 12.17 0.78 -10.33
C ARG A 84 12.36 2.28 -10.49
N ASN A 85 11.28 3.02 -10.43
CA ASN A 85 11.32 4.48 -10.59
C ASN A 85 12.07 5.17 -9.46
N SER A 86 11.99 4.61 -8.25
CA SER A 86 12.69 5.17 -7.10
C SER A 86 14.19 5.26 -7.34
N ARG A 87 14.72 4.36 -8.13
CA ARG A 87 16.15 4.32 -8.39
C ARG A 87 16.62 5.45 -9.29
N LEU A 88 15.69 6.05 -10.01
CA LEU A 88 16.03 7.15 -10.91
C LEU A 88 16.12 8.49 -10.21
N LEU A 89 15.64 8.54 -9.00
CA LEU A 89 15.73 9.76 -8.20
C LEU A 89 17.02 9.78 -7.39
#